data_d6de1fb1064ee7f18625d31d6f32cc57
#
_entry.id   d6de1fb1064ee7f18625d31d6f32cc57
#
_cell.length_a   1.000
_cell.length_b   1.000
_cell.length_c   1.000
_cell.angle_alpha   90.00
_cell.angle_beta   90.00
_cell.angle_gamma   90.00
#
_symmetry.space_group_name_H-M   'P 1'
#
loop_
_entity.id
_entity.type
_entity.pdbx_description
1 polymer ?
#
loop_
_entity_poly.entity_id
_entity_poly.type
_entity_poly.pdbx_seq_one_letter_code
_entity_poly.pdbx_strand_id
1 'polypeptide(L)'
;MCIRDRKKEINGVYLGADRYLIGVNDPEEYTEQMEDSRIASLKKLVNRWDAKVMLVPTADNILTDKLPAFAPHYDEMRLLAKVKESVGEEHYIDVYSALQEHAGEPIYYRTDHHWTSLGAYYGFLAWADNMGKFPYPYNTAGMKTVSEDFQGTLQSRINVAWTKDRIQYFPETEKKPVSVTYDFADTADSLYAPEYLETKNQYGFFLNDNHAFIEIHTGYNPGKTLFVIKDSYANSMIPLLAAHYETIYVVDLRYFNGKLFQLMEQYEPEQGMDVLVLYDCIHFLEDFKFY
;
A
#
# COMPACT_ATOMS: atom_id res chain seq x y z
N MET A 1 13.63 -33.38 -3.57
CA MET A 1 13.81 -31.94 -3.48
C MET A 1 15.20 -31.58 -3.99
N CYS A 2 15.28 -30.90 -5.12
CA CYS A 2 16.55 -30.78 -5.88
C CYS A 2 17.39 -29.63 -5.28
N ILE A 3 18.65 -29.92 -4.92
CA ILE A 3 19.60 -28.97 -4.30
C ILE A 3 19.89 -27.72 -5.17
N ARG A 4 19.43 -27.69 -6.42
CA ARG A 4 19.66 -26.61 -7.38
C ARG A 4 18.84 -25.34 -7.09
N ASP A 5 17.69 -25.46 -6.43
CA ASP A 5 16.74 -24.34 -6.26
C ASP A 5 17.08 -23.44 -5.06
N ARG A 6 17.73 -23.96 -4.00
CA ARG A 6 18.19 -23.16 -2.85
C ARG A 6 19.24 -22.09 -3.17
N LYS A 7 19.84 -22.10 -4.38
CA LYS A 7 20.86 -21.10 -4.77
C LYS A 7 20.30 -19.75 -5.20
N LYS A 8 18.98 -19.62 -5.28
CA LYS A 8 18.32 -18.36 -5.69
C LYS A 8 17.58 -17.65 -4.57
N GLU A 9 17.78 -18.07 -3.33
CA GLU A 9 17.24 -17.43 -2.14
C GLU A 9 18.38 -17.05 -1.19
N ILE A 10 18.31 -15.83 -0.65
CA ILE A 10 19.23 -15.30 0.36
C ILE A 10 18.42 -14.55 1.41
N ASN A 11 18.46 -14.98 2.67
CA ASN A 11 17.84 -14.29 3.81
C ASN A 11 16.36 -13.94 3.58
N GLY A 12 15.55 -14.90 3.12
CA GLY A 12 14.11 -14.69 2.87
C GLY A 12 13.83 -13.81 1.64
N VAL A 13 14.76 -13.77 0.67
CA VAL A 13 14.60 -13.03 -0.58
C VAL A 13 14.97 -13.92 -1.76
N TYR A 14 14.06 -14.07 -2.72
CA TYR A 14 14.33 -14.69 -4.01
C TYR A 14 15.12 -13.75 -4.91
N LEU A 15 16.14 -14.29 -5.57
CA LEU A 15 16.86 -13.62 -6.65
C LEU A 15 16.15 -13.93 -7.99
N GLY A 16 15.22 -13.08 -8.34
CA GLY A 16 14.34 -13.24 -9.49
C GLY A 16 14.97 -12.87 -10.83
N ALA A 17 14.21 -13.08 -11.90
CA ALA A 17 14.58 -12.64 -13.24
C ALA A 17 14.60 -11.10 -13.32
N ASP A 18 15.26 -10.54 -14.32
CA ASP A 18 15.35 -9.10 -14.60
C ASP A 18 15.81 -8.25 -13.39
N ARG A 19 16.58 -8.87 -12.49
CA ARG A 19 17.11 -8.29 -11.26
C ARG A 19 16.03 -7.91 -10.23
N TYR A 20 14.86 -8.55 -10.26
CA TYR A 20 13.90 -8.41 -9.18
C TYR A 20 14.37 -9.18 -7.94
N LEU A 21 14.31 -8.53 -6.80
CA LEU A 21 14.33 -9.16 -5.49
C LEU A 21 12.87 -9.33 -5.07
N ILE A 22 12.50 -10.53 -4.65
CA ILE A 22 11.11 -10.82 -4.28
C ILE A 22 11.13 -11.44 -2.89
N GLY A 23 10.32 -10.92 -1.97
CA GLY A 23 10.19 -11.48 -0.62
C GLY A 23 9.71 -12.93 -0.68
N VAL A 24 10.21 -13.76 0.23
CA VAL A 24 9.70 -15.12 0.42
C VAL A 24 8.50 -15.04 1.34
N ASN A 25 7.32 -15.33 0.82
CA ASN A 25 6.09 -15.47 1.58
C ASN A 25 5.76 -16.97 1.66
N ASP A 26 6.29 -17.64 2.70
CA ASP A 26 6.16 -19.09 2.83
C ASP A 26 4.71 -19.46 3.17
N PRO A 27 4.04 -20.32 2.34
CA PRO A 27 2.68 -20.76 2.62
C PRO A 27 2.47 -21.40 4.00
N GLU A 28 3.52 -21.97 4.59
CA GLU A 28 3.43 -22.63 5.90
C GLU A 28 3.33 -21.61 7.07
N GLU A 29 3.66 -20.35 6.83
CA GLU A 29 3.58 -19.28 7.85
C GLU A 29 2.15 -18.72 8.01
N TYR A 30 1.28 -18.87 6.98
CA TYR A 30 -0.07 -18.29 6.96
C TYR A 30 -1.15 -19.34 7.07
N THR A 31 -1.80 -19.41 8.23
CA THR A 31 -2.81 -20.42 8.53
C THR A 31 -4.23 -19.92 8.22
N GLU A 32 -5.16 -20.84 7.93
CA GLU A 32 -6.58 -20.50 7.77
C GLU A 32 -7.16 -19.78 9.00
N GLN A 33 -6.69 -20.12 10.19
CA GLN A 33 -7.13 -19.45 11.42
C GLN A 33 -6.71 -17.98 11.45
N MET A 34 -5.52 -17.64 10.93
CA MET A 34 -5.09 -16.24 10.78
C MET A 34 -5.99 -15.52 9.77
N GLU A 35 -6.21 -16.10 8.60
CA GLU A 35 -7.09 -15.54 7.58
C GLU A 35 -8.48 -15.25 8.16
N ASP A 36 -9.13 -16.27 8.78
CA ASP A 36 -10.48 -16.15 9.36
C ASP A 36 -10.56 -15.05 10.42
N SER A 37 -9.53 -14.96 11.27
CA SER A 37 -9.46 -13.93 12.30
C SER A 37 -9.37 -12.52 11.72
N ARG A 38 -8.55 -12.32 10.66
CA ARG A 38 -8.39 -11.02 9.99
C ARG A 38 -9.65 -10.64 9.22
N ILE A 39 -10.24 -11.59 8.49
CA ILE A 39 -11.48 -11.39 7.75
C ILE A 39 -12.63 -11.06 8.72
N ALA A 40 -12.72 -11.72 9.87
CA ALA A 40 -13.73 -11.40 10.87
C ALA A 40 -13.57 -9.97 11.43
N SER A 41 -12.34 -9.49 11.61
CA SER A 41 -12.06 -8.10 12.01
C SER A 41 -12.43 -7.12 10.89
N LEU A 42 -12.07 -7.44 9.65
CA LEU A 42 -12.41 -6.64 8.46
C LEU A 42 -13.93 -6.48 8.30
N LYS A 43 -14.70 -7.57 8.48
CA LYS A 43 -16.17 -7.53 8.44
C LYS A 43 -16.79 -6.59 9.47
N LYS A 44 -16.20 -6.45 10.66
CA LYS A 44 -16.67 -5.48 11.65
C LYS A 44 -16.55 -4.03 11.13
N LEU A 45 -15.44 -3.70 10.44
CA LEU A 45 -15.24 -2.39 9.81
C LEU A 45 -16.24 -2.17 8.68
N VAL A 46 -16.36 -3.12 7.77
CA VAL A 46 -17.30 -3.02 6.63
C VAL A 46 -18.73 -2.84 7.15
N ASN A 47 -19.17 -3.67 8.10
CA ASN A 47 -20.54 -3.59 8.63
C ASN A 47 -20.83 -2.31 9.42
N ARG A 48 -19.83 -1.71 10.05
CA ARG A 48 -20.01 -0.51 10.89
C ARG A 48 -19.85 0.79 10.11
N TRP A 49 -18.94 0.82 9.12
CA TRP A 49 -18.46 2.02 8.49
C TRP A 49 -18.61 2.03 6.96
N ASP A 50 -19.28 1.04 6.38
CA ASP A 50 -19.39 0.88 4.91
C ASP A 50 -18.02 0.90 4.19
N ALA A 51 -16.99 0.35 4.89
CA ALA A 51 -15.60 0.46 4.45
C ALA A 51 -15.36 -0.26 3.11
N LYS A 52 -14.62 0.40 2.22
CA LYS A 52 -14.06 -0.24 1.01
C LYS A 52 -12.74 -0.92 1.35
N VAL A 53 -12.47 -2.03 0.69
CA VAL A 53 -11.35 -2.92 1.00
C VAL A 53 -10.49 -3.09 -0.25
N MET A 54 -9.24 -2.65 -0.17
CA MET A 54 -8.21 -2.86 -1.16
C MET A 54 -7.07 -3.65 -0.52
N LEU A 55 -6.97 -4.94 -0.84
CA LEU A 55 -5.80 -5.76 -0.51
C LEU A 55 -4.92 -5.86 -1.74
N VAL A 56 -3.71 -5.32 -1.64
CA VAL A 56 -2.75 -5.24 -2.74
C VAL A 56 -1.92 -6.52 -2.77
N PRO A 57 -1.91 -7.27 -3.87
CA PRO A 57 -1.02 -8.41 -4.02
C PRO A 57 0.45 -7.98 -3.93
N THR A 58 1.29 -8.84 -3.38
CA THR A 58 2.74 -8.64 -3.40
C THR A 58 3.34 -9.07 -4.74
N ALA A 59 4.60 -8.70 -4.98
CA ALA A 59 5.26 -8.91 -6.28
C ALA A 59 5.33 -10.38 -6.70
N ASP A 60 5.38 -11.34 -5.76
CA ASP A 60 5.42 -12.77 -6.04
C ASP A 60 4.10 -13.33 -6.64
N ASN A 61 2.98 -12.64 -6.42
CA ASN A 61 1.68 -13.04 -6.98
C ASN A 61 1.31 -12.29 -8.29
N ILE A 62 1.98 -11.17 -8.61
CA ILE A 62 1.78 -10.43 -9.86
C ILE A 62 2.90 -10.74 -10.87
N LEU A 63 4.15 -10.74 -10.44
CA LEU A 63 5.33 -10.94 -11.28
C LEU A 63 5.81 -12.39 -11.22
N THR A 64 4.91 -13.35 -11.39
CA THR A 64 5.20 -14.79 -11.26
C THR A 64 6.25 -15.29 -12.24
N ASP A 65 6.38 -14.65 -13.41
CA ASP A 65 7.42 -14.91 -14.41
C ASP A 65 8.84 -14.49 -13.95
N LYS A 66 8.95 -13.67 -12.92
CA LYS A 66 10.21 -13.24 -12.31
C LYS A 66 10.68 -14.18 -11.21
N LEU A 67 9.80 -15.00 -10.66
CA LEU A 67 10.17 -15.97 -9.62
C LEU A 67 11.14 -17.04 -10.12
N PRO A 68 12.03 -17.56 -9.26
CA PRO A 68 12.75 -18.79 -9.55
C PRO A 68 11.78 -19.96 -9.80
N ALA A 69 12.16 -20.86 -10.69
CA ALA A 69 11.34 -22.05 -10.97
C ALA A 69 11.03 -22.82 -9.68
N PHE A 70 9.76 -23.13 -9.46
CA PHE A 70 9.24 -23.86 -8.27
C PHE A 70 9.48 -23.12 -6.94
N ALA A 71 9.64 -21.79 -6.94
CA ALA A 71 9.66 -21.00 -5.72
C ALA A 71 8.30 -21.11 -5.04
N PRO A 72 8.18 -21.64 -3.80
CA PRO A 72 6.94 -21.59 -3.07
C PRO A 72 6.60 -20.14 -2.73
N HIS A 73 5.33 -19.80 -2.83
CA HIS A 73 4.79 -18.51 -2.41
C HIS A 73 3.35 -18.70 -1.93
N TYR A 74 2.90 -17.83 -1.05
CA TYR A 74 1.55 -17.87 -0.53
C TYR A 74 0.53 -17.53 -1.64
N ASP A 75 -0.57 -18.27 -1.69
CA ASP A 75 -1.65 -18.08 -2.66
C ASP A 75 -2.54 -16.91 -2.24
N GLU A 76 -2.14 -15.70 -2.60
CA GLU A 76 -2.91 -14.48 -2.31
C GLU A 76 -4.23 -14.43 -3.08
N MET A 77 -4.32 -15.08 -4.25
CA MET A 77 -5.56 -15.13 -5.01
C MET A 77 -6.66 -15.85 -4.23
N ARG A 78 -6.32 -16.90 -3.52
CA ARG A 78 -7.25 -17.61 -2.63
C ARG A 78 -7.70 -16.70 -1.48
N LEU A 79 -6.77 -15.96 -0.88
CA LEU A 79 -7.10 -14.98 0.17
C LEU A 79 -8.04 -13.89 -0.36
N LEU A 80 -7.72 -13.29 -1.51
CA LEU A 80 -8.51 -12.22 -2.12
C LEU A 80 -9.92 -12.68 -2.46
N ALA A 81 -10.07 -13.90 -3.01
CA ALA A 81 -11.39 -14.48 -3.28
C ALA A 81 -12.20 -14.67 -1.98
N LYS A 82 -11.58 -15.16 -0.91
CA LYS A 82 -12.18 -15.34 0.41
C LYS A 82 -12.60 -14.01 1.05
N VAL A 83 -11.78 -12.99 0.91
CA VAL A 83 -12.09 -11.62 1.37
C VAL A 83 -13.28 -11.07 0.58
N LYS A 84 -13.24 -11.11 -0.75
CA LYS A 84 -14.31 -10.64 -1.64
C LYS A 84 -15.67 -11.30 -1.29
N GLU A 85 -15.69 -12.63 -1.13
CA GLU A 85 -16.88 -13.36 -0.71
C GLU A 85 -17.39 -12.90 0.68
N SER A 86 -16.47 -12.58 1.57
CA SER A 86 -16.81 -12.25 2.97
C SER A 86 -17.33 -10.83 3.16
N VAL A 87 -16.85 -9.86 2.38
CA VAL A 87 -17.22 -8.45 2.50
C VAL A 87 -18.29 -8.01 1.49
N GLY A 88 -18.49 -8.75 0.41
CA GLY A 88 -19.37 -8.40 -0.70
C GLY A 88 -18.63 -7.64 -1.80
N GLU A 89 -19.12 -7.79 -3.03
CA GLU A 89 -18.50 -7.22 -4.22
C GLU A 89 -18.47 -5.69 -4.21
N GLU A 90 -19.50 -5.09 -3.64
CA GLU A 90 -19.64 -3.64 -3.50
C GLU A 90 -18.59 -3.00 -2.58
N HIS A 91 -18.04 -3.78 -1.62
CA HIS A 91 -16.99 -3.32 -0.70
C HIS A 91 -15.57 -3.66 -1.17
N TYR A 92 -15.44 -4.60 -2.11
CA TYR A 92 -14.15 -5.08 -2.57
C TYR A 92 -13.65 -4.29 -3.78
N ILE A 93 -12.41 -3.76 -3.71
CA ILE A 93 -11.74 -3.08 -4.81
C ILE A 93 -10.80 -4.09 -5.47
N ASP A 94 -11.05 -4.44 -6.73
CA ASP A 94 -10.24 -5.40 -7.49
C ASP A 94 -8.96 -4.74 -8.03
N VAL A 95 -7.96 -4.59 -7.16
CA VAL A 95 -6.65 -4.08 -7.54
C VAL A 95 -5.78 -5.16 -8.21
N TYR A 96 -6.07 -6.45 -7.96
CA TYR A 96 -5.32 -7.54 -8.59
C TYR A 96 -5.43 -7.47 -10.12
N SER A 97 -6.65 -7.38 -10.64
CA SER A 97 -6.88 -7.32 -12.10
C SER A 97 -6.18 -6.12 -12.71
N ALA A 98 -6.24 -4.95 -12.06
CA ALA A 98 -5.58 -3.74 -12.53
C ALA A 98 -4.04 -3.90 -12.59
N LEU A 99 -3.42 -4.48 -11.55
CA LEU A 99 -1.98 -4.69 -11.54
C LEU A 99 -1.54 -5.81 -12.50
N GLN A 100 -2.32 -6.87 -12.65
CA GLN A 100 -2.03 -7.97 -13.56
C GLN A 100 -2.05 -7.51 -15.04
N GLU A 101 -2.97 -6.62 -15.42
CA GLU A 101 -3.01 -6.04 -16.76
C GLU A 101 -1.73 -5.24 -17.07
N HIS A 102 -1.11 -4.66 -16.06
CA HIS A 102 0.10 -3.83 -16.16
C HIS A 102 1.38 -4.53 -15.66
N ALA A 103 1.38 -5.86 -15.50
CA ALA A 103 2.53 -6.62 -14.99
C ALA A 103 3.80 -6.50 -15.84
N GLY A 104 3.68 -6.10 -17.11
CA GLY A 104 4.82 -5.81 -17.99
C GLY A 104 5.50 -4.46 -17.75
N GLU A 105 4.92 -3.60 -16.93
CA GLU A 105 5.43 -2.28 -16.59
C GLU A 105 6.18 -2.30 -15.24
N PRO A 106 6.97 -1.27 -14.90
CA PRO A 106 7.70 -1.21 -13.63
C PRO A 106 6.77 -0.82 -12.46
N ILE A 107 5.77 -1.65 -12.18
CA ILE A 107 4.75 -1.41 -11.15
C ILE A 107 5.18 -1.84 -9.74
N TYR A 108 6.25 -2.61 -9.61
CA TYR A 108 6.93 -2.93 -8.35
C TYR A 108 8.39 -2.51 -8.42
N TYR A 109 8.97 -2.13 -7.27
CA TYR A 109 10.41 -1.93 -7.16
C TYR A 109 11.16 -3.25 -7.30
N ARG A 110 12.39 -3.18 -7.83
CA ARG A 110 13.27 -4.36 -7.93
C ARG A 110 14.01 -4.67 -6.63
N THR A 111 14.19 -3.68 -5.79
CA THR A 111 15.01 -3.77 -4.57
C THR A 111 14.22 -3.61 -3.28
N ASP A 112 12.93 -3.34 -3.41
CA ASP A 112 12.01 -3.13 -2.29
C ASP A 112 10.72 -3.95 -2.46
N HIS A 113 10.01 -4.17 -1.36
CA HIS A 113 8.77 -4.96 -1.37
C HIS A 113 7.54 -4.18 -1.83
N HIS A 114 7.60 -2.86 -1.91
CA HIS A 114 6.45 -2.04 -2.29
C HIS A 114 6.23 -2.01 -3.82
N TRP A 115 5.00 -1.67 -4.18
CA TRP A 115 4.73 -1.17 -5.52
C TRP A 115 5.41 0.19 -5.75
N THR A 116 5.60 0.56 -7.03
CA THR A 116 6.06 1.91 -7.40
C THR A 116 4.89 2.90 -7.37
N SER A 117 5.17 4.17 -7.54
CA SER A 117 4.09 5.17 -7.73
C SER A 117 3.23 4.90 -8.97
N LEU A 118 3.78 4.21 -9.98
CA LEU A 118 2.99 3.75 -11.13
C LEU A 118 2.04 2.61 -10.73
N GLY A 119 2.49 1.64 -9.93
CA GLY A 119 1.62 0.61 -9.39
C GLY A 119 0.52 1.20 -8.49
N ALA A 120 0.89 2.13 -7.61
CA ALA A 120 -0.06 2.87 -6.79
C ALA A 120 -1.10 3.66 -7.61
N TYR A 121 -0.70 4.20 -8.78
CA TYR A 121 -1.61 4.86 -9.71
C TYR A 121 -2.64 3.89 -10.31
N TYR A 122 -2.26 2.69 -10.67
CA TYR A 122 -3.23 1.69 -11.13
C TYR A 122 -4.17 1.25 -10.00
N GLY A 123 -3.67 1.14 -8.77
CA GLY A 123 -4.52 0.97 -7.59
C GLY A 123 -5.49 2.14 -7.39
N PHE A 124 -5.04 3.37 -7.59
CA PHE A 124 -5.90 4.56 -7.54
C PHE A 124 -7.01 4.53 -8.62
N LEU A 125 -6.71 4.07 -9.84
CA LEU A 125 -7.73 3.93 -10.89
C LEU A 125 -8.78 2.87 -10.51
N ALA A 126 -8.36 1.73 -9.97
CA ALA A 126 -9.27 0.68 -9.48
C ALA A 126 -10.16 1.19 -8.33
N TRP A 127 -9.59 2.00 -7.42
CA TRP A 127 -10.35 2.67 -6.36
C TRP A 127 -11.37 3.64 -6.94
N ALA A 128 -10.98 4.48 -7.90
CA ALA A 128 -11.87 5.49 -8.49
C ALA A 128 -13.06 4.82 -9.21
N ASP A 129 -12.81 3.75 -9.95
CA ASP A 129 -13.84 2.96 -10.63
C ASP A 129 -14.84 2.37 -9.62
N ASN A 130 -14.37 1.67 -8.59
CA ASN A 130 -15.22 1.10 -7.54
C ASN A 130 -16.06 2.15 -6.82
N MET A 131 -15.47 3.33 -6.55
CA MET A 131 -16.15 4.45 -5.89
C MET A 131 -17.06 5.25 -6.83
N GLY A 132 -17.14 4.91 -8.11
CA GLY A 132 -17.89 5.69 -9.12
C GLY A 132 -17.39 7.13 -9.24
N LYS A 133 -16.10 7.38 -8.99
CA LYS A 133 -15.48 8.70 -9.07
C LYS A 133 -14.71 8.85 -10.38
N PHE A 134 -14.77 10.03 -10.98
CA PHE A 134 -13.85 10.35 -12.09
C PHE A 134 -12.44 10.52 -11.53
N PRO A 135 -11.44 9.71 -11.95
CA PRO A 135 -10.10 9.84 -11.44
C PRO A 135 -9.50 11.20 -11.85
N TYR A 136 -8.73 11.81 -10.94
CA TYR A 136 -7.93 12.98 -11.31
C TYR A 136 -6.95 12.60 -12.43
N PRO A 137 -6.82 13.41 -13.50
CA PRO A 137 -6.04 13.05 -14.69
C PRO A 137 -4.53 13.23 -14.46
N TYR A 138 -3.94 12.36 -13.64
CA TYR A 138 -2.49 12.33 -13.43
C TYR A 138 -1.78 11.90 -14.71
N ASN A 139 -0.65 12.57 -15.00
CA ASN A 139 0.14 12.31 -16.20
C ASN A 139 1.30 11.34 -15.89
N THR A 140 1.15 10.06 -16.25
CA THR A 140 2.20 9.04 -16.03
C THR A 140 3.50 9.36 -16.78
N ALA A 141 3.44 9.97 -17.98
CA ALA A 141 4.62 10.41 -18.72
C ALA A 141 5.30 11.66 -18.10
N GLY A 142 4.59 12.36 -17.23
CA GLY A 142 5.08 13.55 -16.52
C GLY A 142 5.60 13.28 -15.11
N MET A 143 5.67 12.03 -14.68
CA MET A 143 6.22 11.68 -13.37
C MET A 143 7.64 12.20 -13.20
N LYS A 144 7.94 12.79 -12.03
CA LYS A 144 9.26 13.28 -11.68
C LYS A 144 10.06 12.24 -10.90
N THR A 145 11.32 12.05 -11.28
CA THR A 145 12.28 11.26 -10.52
C THR A 145 12.92 12.13 -9.45
N VAL A 146 12.89 11.67 -8.19
CA VAL A 146 13.53 12.33 -7.04
C VAL A 146 14.72 11.55 -6.51
N SER A 147 14.83 10.25 -6.83
CA SER A 147 16.02 9.43 -6.58
C SER A 147 16.23 8.47 -7.76
N GLU A 148 17.50 8.25 -8.14
CA GLU A 148 17.91 7.26 -9.14
C GLU A 148 18.73 6.11 -8.53
N ASP A 149 18.87 6.10 -7.21
CA ASP A 149 19.75 5.16 -6.52
C ASP A 149 19.09 4.50 -5.30
N PHE A 150 17.78 4.41 -5.31
CA PHE A 150 17.02 3.75 -4.26
C PHE A 150 17.40 2.27 -4.15
N GLN A 151 17.73 1.85 -2.95
CA GLN A 151 17.98 0.46 -2.57
C GLN A 151 17.13 0.14 -1.33
N GLY A 152 16.03 -0.58 -1.55
CA GLY A 152 15.01 -0.80 -0.54
C GLY A 152 15.33 -1.92 0.46
N THR A 153 14.27 -2.34 1.14
CA THR A 153 14.34 -3.30 2.26
C THR A 153 14.82 -4.68 1.83
N LEU A 154 14.43 -5.16 0.64
CA LEU A 154 14.87 -6.46 0.12
C LEU A 154 16.35 -6.45 -0.21
N GLN A 155 16.87 -5.37 -0.79
CA GLN A 155 18.30 -5.19 -1.03
C GLN A 155 19.10 -5.20 0.28
N SER A 156 18.56 -4.60 1.33
CA SER A 156 19.20 -4.55 2.65
C SER A 156 19.33 -5.93 3.30
N ARG A 157 18.39 -6.85 3.01
CA ARG A 157 18.43 -8.23 3.51
C ARG A 157 19.52 -9.08 2.86
N ILE A 158 19.78 -8.90 1.57
CA ILE A 158 20.77 -9.75 0.85
C ILE A 158 22.21 -9.30 1.02
N ASN A 159 22.45 -8.07 1.44
CA ASN A 159 23.78 -7.47 1.67
C ASN A 159 24.75 -7.65 0.47
N VAL A 160 24.26 -7.66 -0.75
CA VAL A 160 25.01 -7.77 -2.00
C VAL A 160 24.55 -6.67 -2.92
N ALA A 161 25.49 -5.95 -3.56
CA ALA A 161 25.12 -4.95 -4.58
C ALA A 161 24.38 -5.65 -5.75
N TRP A 162 23.11 -5.29 -5.96
CA TRP A 162 22.26 -5.95 -6.94
C TRP A 162 21.85 -5.02 -8.08
N THR A 163 20.99 -4.05 -7.76
CA THR A 163 20.54 -3.02 -8.70
C THR A 163 20.08 -1.79 -7.91
N LYS A 164 19.64 -0.77 -8.59
CA LYS A 164 19.02 0.43 -8.02
C LYS A 164 17.68 0.66 -8.68
N ASP A 165 16.76 1.21 -7.93
CA ASP A 165 15.46 1.67 -8.40
C ASP A 165 15.41 3.19 -8.47
N ARG A 166 14.31 3.70 -9.00
CA ARG A 166 13.99 5.14 -9.03
C ARG A 166 12.77 5.40 -8.16
N ILE A 167 12.86 6.42 -7.30
CA ILE A 167 11.66 6.96 -6.66
C ILE A 167 11.13 8.07 -7.57
N GLN A 168 9.86 7.91 -7.95
CA GLN A 168 9.14 8.84 -8.79
C GLN A 168 7.82 9.22 -8.13
N TYR A 169 7.28 10.39 -8.46
CA TYR A 169 5.98 10.85 -7.98
C TYR A 169 5.27 11.68 -9.05
N PHE A 170 3.99 11.94 -8.85
CA PHE A 170 3.16 12.76 -9.73
C PHE A 170 3.23 14.22 -9.28
N PRO A 171 3.85 15.15 -10.03
CA PRO A 171 4.00 16.54 -9.61
C PRO A 171 2.66 17.29 -9.49
N GLU A 172 1.60 16.75 -10.05
CA GLU A 172 0.25 17.28 -9.91
C GLU A 172 -0.25 17.26 -8.46
N THR A 173 0.25 16.34 -7.63
CA THR A 173 -0.11 16.23 -6.22
C THR A 173 0.37 17.39 -5.37
N GLU A 174 1.36 18.16 -5.85
CA GLU A 174 1.88 19.36 -5.19
C GLU A 174 1.16 20.67 -5.61
N LYS A 175 0.22 20.62 -6.55
CA LYS A 175 -0.38 21.83 -7.14
C LYS A 175 -1.26 22.64 -6.19
N LYS A 176 -1.69 22.08 -5.08
CA LYS A 176 -2.48 22.78 -4.07
C LYS A 176 -1.80 22.67 -2.71
N PRO A 177 -1.92 23.73 -1.88
CA PRO A 177 -1.40 23.65 -0.54
C PRO A 177 -2.12 22.57 0.26
N VAL A 178 -1.35 21.86 1.06
CA VAL A 178 -1.84 20.91 2.04
C VAL A 178 -1.31 21.30 3.42
N SER A 179 -2.03 20.90 4.45
CA SER A 179 -1.55 20.93 5.84
C SER A 179 -1.62 19.51 6.36
N VAL A 180 -0.51 19.01 6.88
CA VAL A 180 -0.41 17.65 7.41
C VAL A 180 -0.01 17.73 8.87
N THR A 181 -0.68 16.95 9.72
CA THR A 181 -0.31 16.79 11.13
C THR A 181 -0.02 15.32 11.39
N TYR A 182 1.18 15.02 11.89
CA TYR A 182 1.63 13.69 12.25
C TYR A 182 1.53 13.48 13.75
N ASP A 183 0.99 12.35 14.18
CA ASP A 183 0.92 11.89 15.58
C ASP A 183 0.42 12.96 16.56
N PHE A 184 -0.53 13.80 16.12
CA PHE A 184 -1.17 14.90 16.86
C PHE A 184 -0.23 16.07 17.25
N ALA A 185 0.98 16.14 16.72
CA ALA A 185 1.98 17.11 17.17
C ALA A 185 2.75 17.77 16.00
N ASP A 186 3.45 17.01 15.19
CA ASP A 186 4.34 17.55 14.17
C ASP A 186 3.56 17.94 12.91
N THR A 187 3.91 19.07 12.30
CA THR A 187 3.18 19.60 11.15
C THR A 187 4.09 19.81 9.94
N ALA A 188 3.51 19.62 8.74
CA ALA A 188 4.15 19.90 7.47
C ALA A 188 3.16 20.54 6.48
N ASP A 189 3.67 21.13 5.41
CA ASP A 189 2.91 21.73 4.31
C ASP A 189 3.04 20.92 3.00
N SER A 190 3.53 19.69 3.10
CA SER A 190 3.74 18.77 1.98
C SER A 190 3.37 17.34 2.37
N LEU A 191 2.95 16.54 1.39
CA LEU A 191 2.78 15.09 1.51
C LEU A 191 4.09 14.33 1.28
N TYR A 192 5.19 15.05 1.04
CA TYR A 192 6.50 14.50 0.72
C TYR A 192 7.55 15.03 1.66
N ALA A 193 8.47 14.17 2.08
CA ALA A 193 9.58 14.46 3.00
C ALA A 193 10.93 14.24 2.29
N PRO A 194 11.46 15.26 1.58
CA PRO A 194 12.68 15.12 0.77
C PRO A 194 13.91 14.72 1.55
N GLU A 195 13.96 14.98 2.85
CA GLU A 195 15.06 14.60 3.74
C GLU A 195 15.31 13.11 3.79
N TYR A 196 14.30 12.28 3.55
CA TYR A 196 14.46 10.83 3.48
C TYR A 196 15.28 10.38 2.27
N LEU A 197 15.34 11.17 1.20
CA LEU A 197 16.12 10.82 0.01
C LEU A 197 17.63 10.73 0.30
N GLU A 198 18.11 11.39 1.35
CA GLU A 198 19.51 11.35 1.81
C GLU A 198 19.77 10.20 2.80
N THR A 199 18.76 9.36 3.08
CA THR A 199 18.85 8.24 4.02
C THR A 199 18.76 6.89 3.30
N LYS A 200 18.92 5.80 4.05
CA LYS A 200 18.65 4.45 3.52
C LYS A 200 17.15 4.21 3.28
N ASN A 201 16.29 4.86 4.10
CA ASN A 201 14.84 4.74 3.99
C ASN A 201 14.28 5.79 3.02
N GLN A 202 14.70 5.75 1.76
CA GLN A 202 14.23 6.73 0.78
C GLN A 202 12.71 6.63 0.50
N TYR A 203 12.07 5.46 0.74
CA TYR A 203 10.62 5.32 0.61
C TYR A 203 9.85 6.18 1.62
N GLY A 204 10.47 6.56 2.74
CA GLY A 204 9.94 7.56 3.68
C GLY A 204 9.69 8.94 3.06
N PHE A 205 10.16 9.20 1.84
CA PHE A 205 9.77 10.36 1.04
C PHE A 205 8.24 10.52 0.95
N PHE A 206 7.50 9.41 0.88
CA PHE A 206 6.04 9.43 0.88
C PHE A 206 5.51 9.51 2.31
N LEU A 207 4.73 10.54 2.62
CA LEU A 207 4.04 10.79 3.89
C LEU A 207 4.94 10.86 5.13
N ASN A 208 6.23 11.23 4.96
CA ASN A 208 7.17 11.28 6.10
C ASN A 208 7.29 9.93 6.83
N ASP A 209 7.29 8.80 6.05
CA ASP A 209 7.34 7.42 6.54
C ASP A 209 6.01 6.95 7.19
N ASN A 210 6.05 6.17 8.24
CA ASN A 210 4.89 5.59 8.91
C ASN A 210 4.64 6.26 10.25
N HIS A 211 3.41 6.67 10.47
CA HIS A 211 2.92 7.32 11.68
C HIS A 211 1.70 6.59 12.24
N ALA A 212 1.49 6.66 13.54
CA ALA A 212 0.31 6.08 14.18
C ALA A 212 -0.98 6.74 13.66
N PHE A 213 -0.95 8.07 13.47
CA PHE A 213 -2.07 8.86 12.96
C PHE A 213 -1.57 10.04 12.14
N ILE A 214 -2.20 10.27 10.98
CA ILE A 214 -1.93 11.43 10.13
C ILE A 214 -3.26 12.11 9.83
N GLU A 215 -3.30 13.44 9.95
CA GLU A 215 -4.41 14.28 9.53
C GLU A 215 -3.93 15.17 8.36
N ILE A 216 -4.64 15.11 7.24
CA ILE A 216 -4.30 15.83 6.01
C ILE A 216 -5.49 16.73 5.66
N HIS A 217 -5.24 18.04 5.53
CA HIS A 217 -6.19 18.99 4.98
C HIS A 217 -5.72 19.45 3.61
N THR A 218 -6.59 19.34 2.62
CA THR A 218 -6.31 19.71 1.22
C THR A 218 -7.17 20.92 0.81
N GLY A 219 -6.85 21.51 -0.33
CA GLY A 219 -7.72 22.53 -0.92
C GLY A 219 -8.76 21.96 -1.90
N TYR A 220 -9.06 20.65 -1.85
CA TYR A 220 -9.98 19.98 -2.78
C TYR A 220 -11.31 19.60 -2.12
N ASN A 221 -12.36 19.45 -2.92
CA ASN A 221 -13.67 18.88 -2.58
C ASN A 221 -14.17 19.18 -1.16
N PRO A 222 -14.59 20.45 -0.87
CA PRO A 222 -15.05 20.86 0.44
C PRO A 222 -16.11 19.91 1.03
N GLY A 223 -15.98 19.57 2.30
CA GLY A 223 -16.87 18.68 3.04
C GLY A 223 -16.71 17.19 2.77
N LYS A 224 -15.77 16.76 1.93
CA LYS A 224 -15.50 15.35 1.70
C LYS A 224 -14.36 14.86 2.59
N THR A 225 -14.64 13.82 3.37
CA THR A 225 -13.68 13.21 4.31
C THR A 225 -13.41 11.76 3.93
N LEU A 226 -12.15 11.33 4.02
CA LEU A 226 -11.71 9.95 3.88
C LEU A 226 -11.01 9.51 5.17
N PHE A 227 -11.32 8.32 5.65
CA PHE A 227 -10.56 7.64 6.70
C PHE A 227 -9.85 6.42 6.13
N VAL A 228 -8.53 6.38 6.19
CA VAL A 228 -7.69 5.30 5.65
C VAL A 228 -7.08 4.49 6.79
N ILE A 229 -7.30 3.18 6.77
CA ILE A 229 -6.65 2.22 7.66
C ILE A 229 -5.65 1.46 6.80
N LYS A 230 -4.36 1.54 7.13
CA LYS A 230 -3.33 1.21 6.15
C LYS A 230 -2.11 0.51 6.72
N ASP A 231 -1.32 -0.05 5.79
CA ASP A 231 0.12 -0.30 5.92
C ASP A 231 0.92 0.67 5.04
N SER A 232 2.24 0.42 4.89
CA SER A 232 3.14 1.30 4.13
C SER A 232 2.89 1.32 2.62
N TYR A 233 2.16 0.37 2.05
CA TYR A 233 1.77 0.42 0.63
C TYR A 233 0.94 1.65 0.30
N ALA A 234 0.09 2.08 1.21
CA ALA A 234 -0.75 3.26 1.00
C ALA A 234 0.04 4.57 0.89
N ASN A 235 1.27 4.63 1.42
CA ASN A 235 2.03 5.89 1.48
C ASN A 235 2.20 6.56 0.11
N SER A 236 2.45 5.77 -0.95
CA SER A 236 2.58 6.30 -2.32
C SER A 236 1.24 6.54 -3.01
N MET A 237 0.12 5.98 -2.52
CA MET A 237 -1.21 6.17 -3.11
C MET A 237 -1.99 7.33 -2.47
N ILE A 238 -1.81 7.62 -1.18
CA ILE A 238 -2.53 8.69 -0.47
C ILE A 238 -2.37 10.05 -1.15
N PRO A 239 -1.21 10.47 -1.67
CA PRO A 239 -1.09 11.71 -2.43
C PRO A 239 -2.02 11.80 -3.65
N LEU A 240 -2.32 10.65 -4.30
CA LEU A 240 -3.26 10.59 -5.44
C LEU A 240 -4.71 10.74 -4.98
N LEU A 241 -5.05 10.21 -3.81
CA LEU A 241 -6.38 10.34 -3.21
C LEU A 241 -6.67 11.77 -2.74
N ALA A 242 -5.64 12.54 -2.41
CA ALA A 242 -5.76 13.90 -1.89
C ALA A 242 -6.54 14.85 -2.80
N ALA A 243 -6.57 14.62 -4.11
CA ALA A 243 -7.36 15.40 -5.06
C ALA A 243 -8.89 15.20 -4.91
N HIS A 244 -9.33 14.19 -4.16
CA HIS A 244 -10.75 13.81 -4.05
C HIS A 244 -11.39 14.18 -2.70
N TYR A 245 -10.60 14.64 -1.72
CA TYR A 245 -11.07 14.89 -0.36
C TYR A 245 -10.54 16.21 0.19
N GLU A 246 -11.32 16.86 1.04
CA GLU A 246 -10.87 18.01 1.83
C GLU A 246 -10.03 17.56 3.01
N THR A 247 -10.46 16.49 3.68
CA THR A 247 -9.77 15.94 4.84
C THR A 247 -9.52 14.45 4.66
N ILE A 248 -8.31 14.01 4.98
CA ILE A 248 -7.95 12.59 5.00
C ILE A 248 -7.35 12.27 6.38
N TYR A 249 -7.95 11.34 7.09
CA TYR A 249 -7.39 10.74 8.30
C TYR A 249 -6.76 9.41 7.94
N VAL A 250 -5.55 9.15 8.45
CA VAL A 250 -4.79 7.94 8.15
C VAL A 250 -4.34 7.29 9.44
N VAL A 251 -4.60 6.01 9.59
CA VAL A 251 -4.18 5.19 10.74
C VAL A 251 -3.37 3.99 10.26
N ASP A 252 -2.20 3.81 10.88
CA ASP A 252 -1.41 2.59 10.75
C ASP A 252 -1.51 1.78 12.03
N LEU A 253 -2.18 0.62 11.96
CA LEU A 253 -2.46 -0.21 13.13
C LEU A 253 -1.22 -0.80 13.80
N ARG A 254 -0.07 -0.79 13.13
CA ARG A 254 1.21 -1.24 13.71
C ARG A 254 1.74 -0.28 14.76
N TYR A 255 1.41 1.00 14.62
CA TYR A 255 1.89 2.09 15.48
C TYR A 255 0.79 2.67 16.36
N PHE A 256 -0.49 2.51 15.98
CA PHE A 256 -1.63 3.04 16.73
C PHE A 256 -2.06 2.07 17.84
N ASN A 257 -1.88 2.47 19.10
CA ASN A 257 -2.20 1.65 20.28
C ASN A 257 -3.57 1.99 20.91
N GLY A 258 -4.39 2.80 20.23
CA GLY A 258 -5.70 3.20 20.71
C GLY A 258 -6.83 2.27 20.27
N LYS A 259 -8.06 2.66 20.61
CA LYS A 259 -9.27 1.98 20.14
C LYS A 259 -9.71 2.58 18.82
N LEU A 260 -9.56 1.83 17.74
CA LEU A 260 -9.80 2.29 16.38
C LEU A 260 -11.22 2.89 16.22
N PHE A 261 -12.26 2.20 16.67
CA PHE A 261 -13.64 2.69 16.50
C PHE A 261 -13.92 3.97 17.26
N GLN A 262 -13.33 4.16 18.46
CA GLN A 262 -13.45 5.42 19.19
C GLN A 262 -12.76 6.57 18.46
N LEU A 263 -11.59 6.31 17.86
CA LEU A 263 -10.92 7.31 17.04
C LEU A 263 -11.78 7.67 15.82
N MET A 264 -12.32 6.69 15.11
CA MET A 264 -13.17 6.92 13.95
C MET A 264 -14.43 7.72 14.32
N GLU A 265 -15.10 7.37 15.42
CA GLU A 265 -16.27 8.11 15.95
C GLU A 265 -15.94 9.56 16.34
N GLN A 266 -14.73 9.79 16.86
CA GLN A 266 -14.26 11.15 17.21
C GLN A 266 -14.08 12.05 15.99
N TYR A 267 -13.62 11.47 14.86
CA TYR A 267 -13.29 12.19 13.64
C TYR A 267 -14.35 12.09 12.54
N GLU A 268 -15.45 11.40 12.78
CA GLU A 268 -16.56 11.30 11.84
C GLU A 268 -17.29 12.64 11.74
N PRO A 269 -17.32 13.31 10.58
CA PRO A 269 -18.08 14.53 10.41
C PRO A 269 -19.59 14.25 10.29
N GLU A 270 -20.44 15.26 10.55
CA GLU A 270 -21.91 15.13 10.47
C GLU A 270 -22.42 14.58 9.13
N GLN A 271 -21.73 14.90 8.03
CA GLN A 271 -22.04 14.42 6.67
C GLN A 271 -21.54 12.99 6.38
N GLY A 272 -20.90 12.34 7.35
CA GLY A 272 -20.26 11.04 7.17
C GLY A 272 -18.90 11.14 6.46
N MET A 273 -18.23 10.00 6.34
CA MET A 273 -16.91 9.86 5.68
C MET A 273 -16.84 8.58 4.87
N ASP A 274 -16.07 8.63 3.78
CA ASP A 274 -15.64 7.40 3.08
C ASP A 274 -14.58 6.69 3.94
N VAL A 275 -14.58 5.35 3.98
CA VAL A 275 -13.58 4.56 4.71
C VAL A 275 -12.90 3.60 3.76
N LEU A 276 -11.57 3.58 3.77
CA LEU A 276 -10.73 2.70 2.97
C LEU A 276 -9.79 1.88 3.85
N VAL A 277 -9.82 0.57 3.72
CA VAL A 277 -8.78 -0.34 4.20
C VAL A 277 -7.83 -0.62 3.06
N LEU A 278 -6.56 -0.23 3.19
CA LEU A 278 -5.52 -0.44 2.18
C LEU A 278 -4.29 -1.10 2.81
N TYR A 279 -4.10 -2.36 2.51
CA TYR A 279 -2.98 -3.19 2.96
C TYR A 279 -2.45 -4.02 1.80
N ASP A 280 -1.16 -4.40 1.84
CA ASP A 280 -0.77 -5.58 1.10
C ASP A 280 -1.31 -6.87 1.74
N CYS A 281 -1.39 -7.93 0.97
CA CYS A 281 -1.98 -9.19 1.43
C CYS A 281 -1.26 -9.80 2.64
N ILE A 282 0.04 -9.66 2.72
CA ILE A 282 0.88 -10.26 3.76
C ILE A 282 0.78 -9.47 5.07
N HIS A 283 0.96 -8.14 5.02
CA HIS A 283 0.77 -7.31 6.21
C HIS A 283 -0.68 -7.33 6.71
N PHE A 284 -1.66 -7.51 5.83
CA PHE A 284 -3.03 -7.76 6.26
C PHE A 284 -3.13 -9.00 7.17
N LEU A 285 -2.47 -10.09 6.83
CA LEU A 285 -2.45 -11.29 7.66
C LEU A 285 -1.67 -11.11 8.96
N GLU A 286 -0.55 -10.42 8.91
CA GLU A 286 0.34 -10.25 10.06
C GLU A 286 -0.19 -9.20 11.04
N ASP A 287 -0.55 -8.02 10.56
CA ASP A 287 -0.69 -6.80 11.36
C ASP A 287 -2.11 -6.26 11.49
N PHE A 288 -3.06 -6.69 10.63
CA PHE A 288 -4.42 -6.19 10.68
C PHE A 288 -5.18 -6.68 11.92
N LYS A 289 -4.99 -5.98 13.03
CA LYS A 289 -5.64 -6.24 14.33
C LYS A 289 -5.99 -4.92 14.99
N PHE A 290 -7.18 -4.85 15.57
CA PHE A 290 -7.61 -3.73 16.39
C PHE A 290 -8.56 -4.22 17.51
N TYR A 291 -8.66 -3.45 18.59
CA TYR A 291 -9.42 -3.75 19.78
C TYR A 291 -10.54 -2.75 20.01
#